data_23d6d20e668bb62f858b1b5f1df1e437
#
_entry.id   23d6d20e668bb62f858b1b5f1df1e437
#
_cell.length_a   1.000
_cell.length_b   1.000
_cell.length_c   1.000
_cell.angle_alpha   90.00
_cell.angle_beta   90.00
_cell.angle_gamma   90.00
#
_symmetry.space_group_name_H-M   'P 1'
#
loop_
_entity.id
_entity.type
_entity.pdbx_description
1 polymer ?
#
loop_
_entity_poly.entity_id
_entity_poly.type
_entity_poly.pdbx_seq_one_letter_code
_entity_poly.pdbx_strand_id
1 'polypeptide(L)'
;MTNNFTGCWPVAPTPFKENEDLDLEGMKRVLDCMIDQKVDGICILANYSEQFLLSDDEREILTKLCIEHVAGMVPIIVTISHFSTDIAFKRAKLAKDVGANMVMMMPPYHGALLKGNANQTFEQFRKVSEAGITIMVQDAPLSGVDLSVDLLVKMAKEIEHVKCFKIECAQAANKLRALIDKGGSAIELSLIHISEPTRPDVI
;
A
#
# COMPACT_ATOMS: atom_id res chain seq x y z
N MET A 1 11.69 3.72 -18.12
CA MET A 1 12.57 3.33 -17.02
C MET A 1 11.83 2.26 -16.25
N THR A 2 12.36 1.04 -16.17
CA THR A 2 11.80 0.00 -15.29
C THR A 2 12.08 0.44 -13.86
N ASN A 3 11.05 0.88 -13.15
CA ASN A 3 11.16 1.16 -11.71
C ASN A 3 11.50 -0.16 -11.02
N ASN A 4 12.72 -0.27 -10.54
CA ASN A 4 13.15 -1.44 -9.78
C ASN A 4 12.72 -1.24 -8.31
N PHE A 5 11.51 -1.70 -7.98
CA PHE A 5 10.95 -1.58 -6.64
C PHE A 5 11.53 -2.64 -5.69
N THR A 6 12.81 -2.57 -5.41
CA THR A 6 13.51 -3.50 -4.50
C THR A 6 13.94 -2.79 -3.22
N GLY A 7 14.37 -3.54 -2.23
CA GLY A 7 14.96 -3.00 -1.01
C GLY A 7 13.96 -2.76 0.14
N CYS A 8 14.28 -1.81 1.01
CA CYS A 8 13.53 -1.51 2.23
C CYS A 8 12.58 -0.32 2.02
N TRP A 9 11.30 -0.54 2.26
CA TRP A 9 10.22 0.44 2.08
C TRP A 9 9.44 0.61 3.39
N PRO A 10 9.95 1.36 4.36
CA PRO A 10 9.27 1.55 5.62
C PRO A 10 7.97 2.34 5.47
N VAL A 11 7.07 2.16 6.43
CA VAL A 11 5.85 2.95 6.56
C VAL A 11 6.15 4.16 7.41
N ALA A 12 5.94 5.35 6.89
CA ALA A 12 6.05 6.59 7.63
C ALA A 12 4.86 6.75 8.59
N PRO A 13 5.08 6.93 9.89
CA PRO A 13 4.00 7.28 10.82
C PRO A 13 3.50 8.70 10.52
N THR A 14 2.24 8.97 10.86
CA THR A 14 1.68 10.33 10.78
C THR A 14 1.85 11.01 12.13
N PRO A 15 2.65 12.07 12.25
CA PRO A 15 2.78 12.82 13.49
C PRO A 15 1.61 13.79 13.67
N PHE A 16 1.16 13.92 14.93
CA PHE A 16 0.11 14.85 15.34
C PHE A 16 0.65 15.79 16.42
N LYS A 17 0.05 16.97 16.53
CA LYS A 17 0.27 17.90 17.62
C LYS A 17 -0.57 17.49 18.84
N GLU A 18 -0.33 18.12 20.00
CA GLU A 18 -1.11 17.86 21.22
C GLU A 18 -2.61 18.19 21.08
N ASN A 19 -2.97 19.06 20.15
CA ASN A 19 -4.35 19.40 19.84
C ASN A 19 -4.98 18.53 18.75
N GLU A 20 -4.34 17.40 18.42
CA GLU A 20 -4.75 16.42 17.41
C GLU A 20 -4.66 16.89 15.94
N ASP A 21 -4.21 18.14 15.68
CA ASP A 21 -3.91 18.60 14.33
C ASP A 21 -2.69 17.86 13.75
N LEU A 22 -2.60 17.75 12.43
CA LEU A 22 -1.41 17.24 11.74
C LEU A 22 -0.18 18.07 12.09
N ASP A 23 0.91 17.42 12.48
CA ASP A 23 2.23 18.05 12.57
C ASP A 23 2.97 17.95 11.24
N LEU A 24 2.69 18.89 10.34
CA LEU A 24 3.28 18.88 8.99
C LEU A 24 4.82 19.05 9.02
N GLU A 25 5.36 19.81 9.95
CA GLU A 25 6.81 19.92 10.12
C GLU A 25 7.41 18.67 10.74
N GLY A 26 6.68 18.00 11.64
CA GLY A 26 7.02 16.67 12.14
C GLY A 26 7.06 15.64 11.01
N MET A 27 6.10 15.68 10.09
CA MET A 27 6.09 14.79 8.94
C MET A 27 7.31 14.97 8.04
N LYS A 28 7.74 16.19 7.78
CA LYS A 28 8.99 16.47 7.03
C LYS A 28 10.21 15.85 7.73
N ARG A 29 10.33 16.02 9.06
CA ARG A 29 11.43 15.41 9.84
C ARG A 29 11.40 13.88 9.79
N VAL A 30 10.22 13.25 9.78
CA VAL A 30 10.08 11.80 9.60
C VAL A 30 10.62 11.37 8.24
N LEU A 31 10.25 12.08 7.17
CA LEU A 31 10.73 11.80 5.82
C LEU A 31 12.25 12.00 5.69
N ASP A 32 12.78 13.09 6.23
CA ASP A 32 14.23 13.37 6.23
C ASP A 32 15.00 12.26 6.96
N CYS A 33 14.52 11.83 8.13
CA CYS A 33 15.11 10.73 8.88
C CYS A 33 15.15 9.42 8.06
N MET A 34 14.08 9.09 7.32
CA MET A 34 14.04 7.90 6.48
C MET A 34 15.03 8.01 5.31
N ILE A 35 15.09 9.17 4.67
CA ILE A 35 16.03 9.42 3.57
C ILE A 35 17.48 9.31 4.05
N ASP A 36 17.80 9.90 5.22
CA ASP A 36 19.14 9.82 5.83
C ASP A 36 19.54 8.36 6.14
N GLN A 37 18.58 7.51 6.47
CA GLN A 37 18.78 6.07 6.66
C GLN A 37 18.91 5.28 5.35
N LYS A 38 18.85 5.96 4.20
CA LYS A 38 19.02 5.37 2.86
C LYS A 38 18.01 4.28 2.55
N VAL A 39 16.75 4.52 2.87
CA VAL A 39 15.66 3.63 2.47
C VAL A 39 15.50 3.65 0.95
N ASP A 40 15.02 2.55 0.39
CA ASP A 40 14.83 2.43 -1.07
C ASP A 40 13.52 3.06 -1.55
N GLY A 41 12.59 3.32 -0.64
CA GLY A 41 11.34 4.02 -0.88
C GLY A 41 10.59 4.26 0.42
N ILE A 42 9.51 5.02 0.37
CA ILE A 42 8.69 5.36 1.55
C ILE A 42 7.23 5.03 1.26
N CYS A 43 6.57 4.35 2.19
CA CYS A 43 5.12 4.12 2.15
C CYS A 43 4.42 5.09 3.12
N ILE A 44 3.47 5.86 2.62
CA ILE A 44 2.68 6.81 3.42
C ILE A 44 1.21 6.40 3.47
N LEU A 45 0.49 6.91 4.46
CA LEU A 45 -0.94 6.72 4.66
C LEU A 45 -1.36 5.24 4.76
N ALA A 46 -0.46 4.39 5.29
CA ALA A 46 -0.71 2.97 5.52
C ALA A 46 -1.34 2.70 6.90
N ASN A 47 -1.50 1.44 7.27
CA ASN A 47 -2.09 1.07 8.56
C ASN A 47 -1.34 1.70 9.74
N TYR A 48 -0.01 1.67 9.72
CA TYR A 48 0.83 2.31 10.74
C TYR A 48 0.94 3.83 10.60
N SER A 49 0.34 4.41 9.56
CA SER A 49 0.17 5.86 9.40
C SER A 49 -1.23 6.31 9.82
N GLU A 50 -1.99 5.47 10.50
CA GLU A 50 -3.34 5.74 10.99
C GLU A 50 -4.35 6.08 9.87
N GLN A 51 -4.22 5.44 8.70
CA GLN A 51 -4.97 5.77 7.48
C GLN A 51 -6.50 5.84 7.65
N PHE A 52 -7.05 5.11 8.64
CA PHE A 52 -8.49 5.06 8.88
C PHE A 52 -9.00 6.19 9.76
N LEU A 53 -8.11 6.92 10.43
CA LEU A 53 -8.42 8.02 11.33
C LEU A 53 -8.29 9.38 10.65
N LEU A 54 -7.69 9.43 9.46
CA LEU A 54 -7.48 10.64 8.68
C LEU A 54 -8.70 10.92 7.79
N SER A 55 -9.16 12.16 7.80
CA SER A 55 -10.12 12.67 6.82
C SER A 55 -9.54 12.68 5.40
N ASP A 56 -10.38 12.79 4.39
CA ASP A 56 -9.92 12.87 3.00
C ASP A 56 -9.07 14.14 2.76
N ASP A 57 -9.40 15.26 3.41
CA ASP A 57 -8.64 16.50 3.30
C ASP A 57 -7.23 16.36 3.90
N GLU A 58 -7.11 15.75 5.09
CA GLU A 58 -5.81 15.48 5.72
C GLU A 58 -4.95 14.52 4.88
N ARG A 59 -5.57 13.50 4.28
CA ARG A 59 -4.90 12.58 3.37
C ARG A 59 -4.37 13.30 2.13
N GLU A 60 -5.14 14.22 1.56
CA GLU A 60 -4.73 15.02 0.41
C GLU A 60 -3.55 15.94 0.78
N ILE A 61 -3.64 16.64 1.92
CA ILE A 61 -2.57 17.50 2.44
C ILE A 61 -1.27 16.70 2.61
N LEU A 62 -1.34 15.56 3.31
CA LEU A 62 -0.16 14.71 3.55
C LEU A 62 0.40 14.12 2.25
N THR A 63 -0.45 13.70 1.32
CA THR A 63 0.00 13.17 0.03
C THR A 63 0.81 14.21 -0.73
N LYS A 64 0.30 15.44 -0.84
CA LYS A 64 0.98 16.54 -1.52
C LYS A 64 2.28 16.93 -0.81
N LEU A 65 2.21 17.12 0.51
CA LEU A 65 3.38 17.47 1.33
C LEU A 65 4.51 16.46 1.18
N CYS A 66 4.20 15.17 1.31
CA CYS A 66 5.24 14.13 1.29
C CYS A 66 5.90 14.04 -0.09
N ILE A 67 5.13 14.10 -1.16
CA ILE A 67 5.67 14.02 -2.52
C ILE A 67 6.50 15.26 -2.85
N GLU A 68 6.01 16.43 -2.49
CA GLU A 68 6.74 17.70 -2.68
C GLU A 68 8.04 17.74 -1.87
N HIS A 69 8.00 17.33 -0.58
CA HIS A 69 9.16 17.36 0.31
C HIS A 69 10.22 16.36 -0.10
N VAL A 70 9.84 15.12 -0.42
CA VAL A 70 10.77 14.08 -0.88
C VAL A 70 11.35 14.41 -2.26
N ALA A 71 10.61 15.14 -3.10
CA ALA A 71 11.08 15.69 -4.39
C ALA A 71 11.80 14.67 -5.28
N GLY A 72 11.37 13.40 -5.26
CA GLY A 72 11.94 12.32 -6.08
C GLY A 72 13.26 11.74 -5.58
N MET A 73 13.76 12.12 -4.39
CA MET A 73 14.97 11.52 -3.79
C MET A 73 14.81 10.01 -3.59
N VAL A 74 13.63 9.56 -3.20
CA VAL A 74 13.21 8.16 -3.14
C VAL A 74 11.79 8.03 -3.66
N PRO A 75 11.38 6.87 -4.20
CA PRO A 75 10.01 6.66 -4.64
C PRO A 75 9.03 6.58 -3.46
N ILE A 76 7.79 7.01 -3.70
CA ILE A 76 6.72 7.03 -2.70
C ILE A 76 5.58 6.09 -3.12
N ILE A 77 5.13 5.26 -2.15
CA ILE A 77 3.87 4.51 -2.21
C ILE A 77 2.83 5.26 -1.39
N VAL A 78 1.69 5.56 -1.99
CA VAL A 78 0.54 6.15 -1.29
C VAL A 78 -0.51 5.08 -1.06
N THR A 79 -0.89 4.83 0.19
CA THR A 79 -1.99 3.90 0.47
C THR A 79 -3.34 4.58 0.24
N ILE A 80 -4.19 3.93 -0.55
CA ILE A 80 -5.47 4.48 -1.02
C ILE A 80 -6.67 3.66 -0.59
N SER A 81 -6.49 2.69 0.32
CA SER A 81 -7.53 1.74 0.72
C SER A 81 -8.82 2.44 1.11
N HIS A 82 -9.92 1.99 0.53
CA HIS A 82 -11.28 2.39 0.89
C HIS A 82 -12.26 1.31 0.42
N PHE A 83 -13.37 1.13 1.14
CA PHE A 83 -14.40 0.17 0.73
C PHE A 83 -15.25 0.66 -0.45
N SER A 84 -15.35 1.98 -0.68
CA SER A 84 -15.94 2.54 -1.89
C SER A 84 -14.90 2.54 -3.03
N THR A 85 -15.27 1.91 -4.14
CA THR A 85 -14.45 1.86 -5.37
C THR A 85 -14.18 3.25 -5.92
N ASP A 86 -15.19 4.13 -5.92
CA ASP A 86 -15.08 5.50 -6.45
C ASP A 86 -14.08 6.34 -5.63
N ILE A 87 -14.13 6.23 -4.28
CA ILE A 87 -13.18 6.94 -3.43
C ILE A 87 -11.76 6.40 -3.62
N ALA A 88 -11.58 5.07 -3.66
CA ALA A 88 -10.27 4.47 -3.93
C ALA A 88 -9.71 4.92 -5.28
N PHE A 89 -10.54 4.98 -6.32
CA PHE A 89 -10.16 5.48 -7.64
C PHE A 89 -9.74 6.97 -7.61
N LYS A 90 -10.53 7.82 -6.93
CA LYS A 90 -10.19 9.25 -6.79
C LYS A 90 -8.87 9.47 -6.05
N ARG A 91 -8.64 8.70 -4.97
CA ARG A 91 -7.37 8.72 -4.24
C ARG A 91 -6.19 8.25 -5.11
N ALA A 92 -6.38 7.21 -5.93
CA ALA A 92 -5.36 6.74 -6.87
C ALA A 92 -5.04 7.80 -7.92
N LYS A 93 -6.07 8.45 -8.46
CA LYS A 93 -5.91 9.52 -9.44
C LYS A 93 -5.16 10.71 -8.84
N LEU A 94 -5.53 11.17 -7.65
CA LEU A 94 -4.82 12.22 -6.94
C LEU A 94 -3.35 11.85 -6.74
N ALA A 95 -3.06 10.65 -6.21
CA ALA A 95 -1.69 10.20 -5.98
C ALA A 95 -0.86 10.22 -7.27
N LYS A 96 -1.43 9.76 -8.39
CA LYS A 96 -0.78 9.85 -9.71
C LYS A 96 -0.52 11.28 -10.13
N ASP A 97 -1.56 12.13 -10.05
CA ASP A 97 -1.52 13.52 -10.57
C ASP A 97 -0.47 14.36 -9.79
N VAL A 98 -0.21 14.06 -8.52
CA VAL A 98 0.82 14.73 -7.71
C VAL A 98 2.21 14.07 -7.78
N GLY A 99 2.35 12.92 -8.47
CA GLY A 99 3.65 12.31 -8.75
C GLY A 99 4.05 11.13 -7.88
N ALA A 100 3.11 10.44 -7.24
CA ALA A 100 3.39 9.16 -6.57
C ALA A 100 3.89 8.10 -7.57
N ASN A 101 4.77 7.23 -7.12
CA ASN A 101 5.34 6.16 -7.96
C ASN A 101 4.45 4.92 -7.99
N MET A 102 3.71 4.67 -6.90
CA MET A 102 2.86 3.52 -6.73
C MET A 102 1.74 3.83 -5.74
N VAL A 103 0.63 3.14 -5.84
CA VAL A 103 -0.40 3.11 -4.81
C VAL A 103 -0.52 1.72 -4.21
N MET A 104 -0.88 1.67 -2.92
CA MET A 104 -1.16 0.40 -2.23
C MET A 104 -2.62 0.36 -1.82
N MET A 105 -3.27 -0.79 -1.99
CA MET A 105 -4.68 -0.95 -1.67
C MET A 105 -4.97 -2.34 -1.09
N MET A 106 -5.70 -2.38 0.02
CA MET A 106 -6.36 -3.59 0.52
C MET A 106 -7.66 -3.85 -0.26
N PRO A 107 -8.16 -5.09 -0.29
CA PRO A 107 -9.53 -5.35 -0.75
C PRO A 107 -10.55 -4.57 0.10
N PRO A 108 -11.82 -4.44 -0.35
CA PRO A 108 -12.85 -3.75 0.41
C PRO A 108 -13.01 -4.38 1.80
N TYR A 109 -12.79 -3.60 2.85
CA TYR A 109 -12.71 -4.07 4.23
C TYR A 109 -13.97 -3.82 5.08
N HIS A 110 -15.09 -3.50 4.49
CA HIS A 110 -16.36 -3.27 5.19
C HIS A 110 -17.03 -4.59 5.61
N GLY A 111 -16.27 -5.42 6.33
CA GLY A 111 -16.61 -6.82 6.56
C GLY A 111 -17.68 -7.11 7.62
N ALA A 112 -18.09 -6.11 8.43
CA ALA A 112 -19.08 -6.35 9.49
C ALA A 112 -20.50 -6.61 8.96
N LEU A 113 -20.88 -5.93 7.87
CA LEU A 113 -22.21 -6.01 7.28
C LEU A 113 -22.20 -6.59 5.86
N LEU A 114 -21.19 -6.27 5.07
CA LEU A 114 -21.11 -6.64 3.65
C LEU A 114 -19.71 -7.18 3.35
N LYS A 115 -19.62 -8.49 3.10
CA LYS A 115 -18.39 -9.09 2.58
C LYS A 115 -18.47 -9.11 1.05
N GLY A 116 -17.50 -8.47 0.41
CA GLY A 116 -17.31 -8.62 -1.03
C GLY A 116 -16.85 -10.06 -1.34
N ASN A 117 -17.30 -10.60 -2.47
CA ASN A 117 -16.77 -11.85 -3.01
C ASN A 117 -15.51 -11.58 -3.88
N ALA A 118 -14.83 -12.64 -4.29
CA ALA A 118 -13.61 -12.55 -5.11
C ALA A 118 -13.82 -11.74 -6.41
N ASN A 119 -14.99 -11.85 -7.03
CA ASN A 119 -15.29 -11.14 -8.27
C ASN A 119 -15.47 -9.63 -8.04
N GLN A 120 -16.16 -9.25 -6.96
CA GLN A 120 -16.31 -7.84 -6.57
C GLN A 120 -14.96 -7.22 -6.19
N THR A 121 -14.12 -7.96 -5.49
CA THR A 121 -12.76 -7.53 -5.18
C THR A 121 -11.94 -7.33 -6.46
N PHE A 122 -11.97 -8.28 -7.39
CA PHE A 122 -11.31 -8.16 -8.69
C PHE A 122 -11.76 -6.91 -9.44
N GLU A 123 -13.08 -6.67 -9.53
CA GLU A 123 -13.65 -5.51 -10.24
C GLU A 123 -13.27 -4.18 -9.59
N GLN A 124 -13.12 -4.13 -8.25
CA GLN A 124 -12.62 -2.92 -7.59
C GLN A 124 -11.19 -2.61 -8.01
N PHE A 125 -10.29 -3.60 -7.98
CA PHE A 125 -8.89 -3.40 -8.42
C PHE A 125 -8.82 -3.04 -9.90
N ARG A 126 -9.65 -3.69 -10.74
CA ARG A 126 -9.73 -3.37 -12.17
C ARG A 126 -10.15 -1.91 -12.39
N LYS A 127 -11.18 -1.44 -11.67
CA LYS A 127 -11.64 -0.04 -11.77
C LYS A 127 -10.58 0.94 -11.29
N VAL A 128 -9.91 0.67 -10.19
CA VAL A 128 -8.83 1.54 -9.67
C VAL A 128 -7.64 1.57 -10.61
N SER A 129 -7.34 0.49 -11.31
CA SER A 129 -6.28 0.40 -12.32
C SER A 129 -6.46 1.41 -13.48
N GLU A 130 -7.70 1.83 -13.76
CA GLU A 130 -7.98 2.87 -14.77
C GLU A 130 -7.36 4.24 -14.42
N ALA A 131 -6.93 4.46 -13.17
CA ALA A 131 -6.15 5.63 -12.80
C ALA A 131 -4.77 5.66 -13.46
N GLY A 132 -4.26 4.53 -13.95
CA GLY A 132 -3.02 4.42 -14.71
C GLY A 132 -1.77 4.61 -13.86
N ILE A 133 -1.75 4.08 -12.65
CA ILE A 133 -0.61 4.05 -11.72
C ILE A 133 -0.42 2.61 -11.22
N THR A 134 0.82 2.20 -11.00
CA THR A 134 1.14 0.88 -10.45
C THR A 134 0.43 0.65 -9.12
N ILE A 135 -0.21 -0.52 -8.98
CA ILE A 135 -0.94 -0.92 -7.78
C ILE A 135 -0.21 -2.07 -7.09
N MET A 136 0.04 -1.89 -5.80
CA MET A 136 0.42 -2.95 -4.88
C MET A 136 -0.84 -3.47 -4.17
N VAL A 137 -1.14 -4.75 -4.33
CA VAL A 137 -2.21 -5.41 -3.58
C VAL A 137 -1.72 -5.72 -2.17
N GLN A 138 -2.37 -5.19 -1.15
CA GLN A 138 -2.08 -5.53 0.24
C GLN A 138 -3.04 -6.61 0.73
N ASP A 139 -2.50 -7.79 0.97
CA ASP A 139 -3.20 -8.94 1.55
C ASP A 139 -2.95 -8.97 3.06
N ALA A 140 -3.76 -8.21 3.78
CA ALA A 140 -3.62 -8.03 5.22
C ALA A 140 -4.84 -8.55 5.98
N PRO A 141 -4.64 -9.21 7.14
CA PRO A 141 -5.74 -9.73 7.97
C PRO A 141 -6.74 -8.64 8.39
N LEU A 142 -6.26 -7.40 8.50
CA LEU A 142 -7.07 -6.23 8.87
C LEU A 142 -8.26 -6.00 7.92
N SER A 143 -8.14 -6.41 6.65
CA SER A 143 -9.25 -6.29 5.70
C SER A 143 -10.40 -7.24 6.00
N GLY A 144 -10.15 -8.33 6.74
CA GLY A 144 -11.13 -9.41 6.95
C GLY A 144 -11.50 -10.17 5.67
N VAL A 145 -10.77 -9.93 4.58
CA VAL A 145 -10.97 -10.57 3.27
C VAL A 145 -9.77 -11.48 2.99
N ASP A 146 -10.04 -12.76 2.72
CA ASP A 146 -9.01 -13.70 2.30
C ASP A 146 -8.85 -13.64 0.78
N LEU A 147 -7.63 -13.35 0.33
CA LEU A 147 -7.27 -13.33 -1.08
C LEU A 147 -6.58 -14.64 -1.45
N SER A 148 -7.25 -15.51 -2.17
CA SER A 148 -6.63 -16.74 -2.66
C SER A 148 -5.47 -16.46 -3.62
N VAL A 149 -4.47 -17.36 -3.66
CA VAL A 149 -3.36 -17.27 -4.61
C VAL A 149 -3.87 -17.17 -6.05
N ASP A 150 -4.91 -17.93 -6.41
CA ASP A 150 -5.46 -17.91 -7.76
C ASP A 150 -6.08 -16.55 -8.12
N LEU A 151 -6.74 -15.89 -7.16
CA LEU A 151 -7.25 -14.53 -7.36
C LEU A 151 -6.10 -13.52 -7.54
N LEU A 152 -5.06 -13.60 -6.72
CA LEU A 152 -3.88 -12.71 -6.82
C LEU A 152 -3.18 -12.90 -8.17
N VAL A 153 -2.99 -14.14 -8.62
CA VAL A 153 -2.43 -14.45 -9.96
C VAL A 153 -3.31 -13.92 -11.08
N LYS A 154 -4.64 -14.09 -10.94
CA LYS A 154 -5.59 -13.55 -11.91
C LYS A 154 -5.49 -12.02 -11.99
N MET A 155 -5.43 -11.33 -10.84
CA MET A 155 -5.25 -9.87 -10.82
C MET A 155 -3.96 -9.45 -11.51
N ALA A 156 -2.82 -10.12 -11.22
CA ALA A 156 -1.54 -9.82 -11.84
C ALA A 156 -1.54 -9.98 -13.36
N LYS A 157 -2.27 -10.96 -13.88
CA LYS A 157 -2.30 -11.28 -15.31
C LYS A 157 -3.31 -10.44 -16.10
N GLU A 158 -4.44 -10.10 -15.49
CA GLU A 158 -5.57 -9.51 -16.19
C GLU A 158 -5.77 -8.01 -15.89
N ILE A 159 -5.15 -7.46 -14.84
CA ILE A 159 -5.24 -6.03 -14.50
C ILE A 159 -3.91 -5.36 -14.79
N GLU A 160 -3.89 -4.47 -15.77
CA GLU A 160 -2.67 -3.87 -16.34
C GLU A 160 -1.69 -3.30 -15.31
N HIS A 161 -2.21 -2.57 -14.31
CA HIS A 161 -1.37 -1.87 -13.33
C HIS A 161 -1.18 -2.63 -12.00
N VAL A 162 -1.77 -3.82 -11.81
CA VAL A 162 -1.50 -4.67 -10.65
C VAL A 162 -0.21 -5.43 -10.89
N LYS A 163 0.87 -5.03 -10.19
CA LYS A 163 2.21 -5.56 -10.39
C LYS A 163 2.89 -6.03 -9.11
N CYS A 164 2.50 -5.48 -7.98
CA CYS A 164 3.14 -5.69 -6.70
C CYS A 164 2.18 -6.27 -5.66
N PHE A 165 2.72 -7.03 -4.71
CA PHE A 165 1.93 -7.71 -3.69
C PHE A 165 2.63 -7.60 -2.34
N LYS A 166 1.90 -7.15 -1.32
CA LYS A 166 2.32 -7.14 0.08
C LYS A 166 1.51 -8.17 0.84
N ILE A 167 2.16 -9.29 1.17
CA ILE A 167 1.50 -10.44 1.80
C ILE A 167 1.78 -10.42 3.31
N GLU A 168 0.74 -10.17 4.11
CA GLU A 168 0.82 -10.02 5.57
C GLU A 168 -0.08 -11.02 6.31
N CYS A 169 -0.62 -12.02 5.62
CA CYS A 169 -1.49 -13.04 6.21
C CYS A 169 -0.68 -14.16 6.90
N ALA A 170 -1.36 -15.01 7.64
CA ALA A 170 -0.74 -16.21 8.22
C ALA A 170 -0.06 -17.04 7.12
N GLN A 171 1.14 -17.57 7.42
CA GLN A 171 1.97 -18.31 6.47
C GLN A 171 2.35 -17.51 5.20
N ALA A 172 2.58 -16.21 5.35
CA ALA A 172 2.91 -15.29 4.26
C ALA A 172 4.00 -15.82 3.32
N ALA A 173 5.07 -16.43 3.85
CA ALA A 173 6.15 -16.98 3.04
C ALA A 173 5.69 -18.10 2.08
N ASN A 174 4.82 -18.99 2.55
CA ASN A 174 4.28 -20.07 1.73
C ASN A 174 3.34 -19.52 0.64
N LYS A 175 2.47 -18.58 1.02
CA LYS A 175 1.55 -17.92 0.09
C LYS A 175 2.32 -17.15 -0.98
N LEU A 176 3.36 -16.41 -0.58
CA LEU A 176 4.20 -15.66 -1.50
C LEU A 176 4.93 -16.58 -2.49
N ARG A 177 5.52 -17.68 -2.01
CA ARG A 177 6.16 -18.67 -2.89
C ARG A 177 5.16 -19.21 -3.92
N ALA A 178 3.98 -19.61 -3.47
CA ALA A 178 2.93 -20.11 -4.37
C ALA A 178 2.48 -19.04 -5.38
N LEU A 179 2.42 -17.76 -4.96
CA LEU A 179 2.10 -16.64 -5.84
C LEU A 179 3.17 -16.45 -6.93
N ILE A 180 4.45 -16.50 -6.57
CA ILE A 180 5.58 -16.37 -7.52
C ILE A 180 5.59 -17.55 -8.48
N ASP A 181 5.48 -18.78 -7.97
CA ASP A 181 5.51 -20.00 -8.78
C ASP A 181 4.37 -20.04 -9.82
N LYS A 182 3.16 -19.62 -9.45
CA LYS A 182 1.99 -19.60 -10.34
C LYS A 182 1.92 -18.35 -11.23
N GLY A 183 2.37 -17.22 -10.72
CA GLY A 183 2.29 -15.91 -11.41
C GLY A 183 3.41 -15.68 -12.41
N GLY A 184 4.60 -16.25 -12.15
CA GLY A 184 5.77 -16.12 -13.03
C GLY A 184 6.11 -14.66 -13.31
N SER A 185 6.32 -14.32 -14.57
CA SER A 185 6.70 -12.97 -15.02
C SER A 185 5.61 -11.88 -14.83
N ALA A 186 4.39 -12.27 -14.47
CA ALA A 186 3.34 -11.30 -14.16
C ALA A 186 3.52 -10.65 -12.76
N ILE A 187 4.39 -11.22 -11.92
CA ILE A 187 4.71 -10.71 -10.59
C ILE A 187 6.03 -9.94 -10.67
N GLU A 188 5.98 -8.63 -10.68
CA GLU A 188 7.19 -7.78 -10.79
C GLU A 188 7.88 -7.58 -9.43
N LEU A 189 7.10 -7.52 -8.34
CA LEU A 189 7.61 -7.37 -6.98
C LEU A 189 6.68 -8.03 -5.99
N SER A 190 7.26 -8.76 -5.06
CA SER A 190 6.56 -9.24 -3.90
C SER A 190 7.28 -8.80 -2.63
N LEU A 191 6.55 -8.12 -1.75
CA LEU A 191 7.02 -7.72 -0.44
C LEU A 191 6.41 -8.64 0.61
N ILE A 192 7.25 -9.15 1.50
CA ILE A 192 6.82 -9.67 2.79
C ILE A 192 7.02 -8.53 3.78
N HIS A 193 5.96 -8.12 4.46
CA HIS A 193 6.15 -7.37 5.69
C HIS A 193 6.66 -8.36 6.73
N ILE A 194 7.96 -8.34 6.97
CA ILE A 194 8.53 -9.01 8.14
C ILE A 194 8.21 -8.08 9.30
N SER A 195 7.06 -8.31 9.93
CA SER A 195 6.91 -7.93 11.33
C SER A 195 8.05 -8.61 12.05
N GLU A 196 8.78 -7.90 12.92
CA GLU A 196 9.98 -8.36 13.62
C GLU A 196 9.98 -9.88 13.83
N PRO A 197 11.11 -10.57 13.56
CA PRO A 197 11.21 -11.96 13.92
C PRO A 197 10.85 -12.02 15.41
N THR A 198 9.73 -12.64 15.73
CA THR A 198 9.43 -13.01 17.09
C THR A 198 10.68 -13.69 17.59
N ARG A 199 11.42 -13.03 18.49
CA ARG A 199 12.53 -13.68 19.18
C ARG A 199 11.94 -14.98 19.69
N PRO A 200 12.55 -16.15 19.40
CA PRO A 200 12.12 -17.36 20.07
C PRO A 200 12.18 -17.01 21.55
N ASP A 201 11.04 -17.07 22.21
CA ASP A 201 10.94 -16.82 23.62
C ASP A 201 12.01 -17.66 24.28
N VAL A 202 12.96 -16.98 24.90
CA VAL A 202 13.91 -17.61 25.78
C VAL A 202 13.10 -18.02 26.99
N ILE A 203 12.66 -19.27 27.01
CA ILE A 203 12.13 -19.93 28.17
C ILE A 203 13.30 -20.19 29.15
#